data_69ed6b067d514692cc5f40ee071986c7
#
_entry.id   69ed6b067d514692cc5f40ee071986c7
#
_cell.length_a   1.000
_cell.length_b   1.000
_cell.length_c   1.000
_cell.angle_alpha   90.00
_cell.angle_beta   90.00
_cell.angle_gamma   90.00
#
_symmetry.space_group_name_H-M   'P 1'
#
loop_
_entity.id
_entity.type
_entity.pdbx_description
1 polymer ?
#
loop_
_entity_poly.entity_id
_entity_poly.type
_entity_poly.pdbx_seq_one_letter_code
_entity_poly.pdbx_strand_id
1 'polypeptide(L)' 'MAKPKVKVYSTKTCPWCTKVKDFLKSKNVKFENIDVGEDRKAAEEMVEKSGQMGVPVTDINGKIIVGYDKEAIENALAG' A
#
# COMPACT_ATOMS: atom_id res chain seq x y z
N MET A 1 16.33 14.25 -6.82
CA MET A 1 15.83 13.41 -5.73
C MET A 1 14.75 12.49 -6.25
N ALA A 2 14.92 11.21 -6.03
CA ALA A 2 13.96 10.23 -6.52
C ALA A 2 12.69 10.29 -5.67
N LYS A 3 11.54 10.30 -6.34
CA LYS A 3 10.27 10.17 -5.64
C LYS A 3 10.12 8.74 -5.14
N PRO A 4 9.58 8.52 -3.93
CA PRO A 4 9.39 7.15 -3.46
C PRO A 4 8.42 6.39 -4.35
N LYS A 5 8.71 5.12 -4.58
CA LYS A 5 7.79 4.23 -5.28
C LYS A 5 6.81 3.67 -4.27
N VAL A 6 5.56 4.05 -4.42
CA VAL A 6 4.51 3.63 -3.50
C VAL A 6 3.47 2.82 -4.26
N LYS A 7 3.20 1.62 -3.76
CA LYS A 7 2.15 0.76 -4.30
C LYS A 7 1.20 0.42 -3.18
N VAL A 8 -0.10 0.51 -3.45
CA VAL A 8 -1.12 0.14 -2.49
C VAL A 8 -1.91 -1.04 -3.05
N TYR A 9 -1.80 -2.17 -2.38
CA TYR A 9 -2.58 -3.35 -2.71
C TYR A 9 -3.90 -3.29 -1.97
N SER A 10 -4.98 -3.25 -2.71
CA SER A 10 -6.31 -3.03 -2.14
C SER A 10 -7.38 -3.85 -2.84
N THR A 11 -8.59 -3.81 -2.31
CA THR A 11 -9.78 -4.34 -2.99
C THR A 11 -10.85 -3.24 -3.02
N LYS A 12 -11.84 -3.42 -3.89
CA LYS A 12 -12.91 -2.42 -4.05
C LYS A 12 -13.79 -2.27 -2.81
N THR A 13 -13.86 -3.30 -1.99
CA THR A 13 -14.74 -3.35 -0.83
C THR A 13 -14.04 -3.12 0.51
N CYS A 14 -12.80 -2.65 0.48
CA CYS A 14 -12.01 -2.47 1.70
C CYS A 14 -12.04 -1.01 2.18
N PRO A 15 -12.76 -0.70 3.27
CA PRO A 15 -12.79 0.68 3.78
C PRO A 15 -11.44 1.16 4.30
N TRP A 16 -10.64 0.26 4.87
CA TRP A 16 -9.29 0.62 5.35
C TRP A 16 -8.36 0.96 4.21
N CYS A 17 -8.53 0.32 3.05
CA CYS A 17 -7.77 0.64 1.85
C CYS A 17 -8.03 2.08 1.42
N THR A 18 -9.28 2.51 1.47
CA THR A 18 -9.66 3.89 1.17
C THR A 18 -8.96 4.86 2.12
N LYS A 19 -8.91 4.54 3.41
CA LYS A 19 -8.23 5.37 4.39
C LYS A 19 -6.75 5.52 4.11
N VAL A 20 -6.07 4.44 3.73
CA VAL A 20 -4.65 4.49 3.36
C VAL A 20 -4.46 5.37 2.13
N LYS A 21 -5.28 5.19 1.11
CA LYS A 21 -5.18 5.99 -0.11
C LYS A 21 -5.43 7.47 0.16
N ASP A 22 -6.44 7.79 0.96
CA ASP A 22 -6.73 9.18 1.32
C ASP A 22 -5.58 9.79 2.11
N PHE A 23 -4.99 9.03 3.02
CA PHE A 23 -3.83 9.49 3.78
C PHE A 23 -2.66 9.83 2.87
N LEU A 24 -2.35 8.96 1.91
CA LEU A 24 -1.28 9.21 0.95
C LEU A 24 -1.58 10.43 0.08
N LYS A 25 -2.82 10.61 -0.35
CA LYS A 25 -3.23 11.79 -1.10
C LYS A 25 -3.06 13.07 -0.28
N SER A 26 -3.37 13.02 1.00
CA SER A 26 -3.23 14.19 1.89
C SER A 26 -1.77 14.60 2.07
N LYS A 27 -0.85 13.69 1.86
CA LYS A 27 0.59 13.93 1.92
C LYS A 27 1.19 14.30 0.55
N ASN A 28 0.35 14.44 -0.47
CA ASN A 28 0.77 14.70 -1.85
C ASN A 28 1.70 13.60 -2.40
N VAL A 29 1.50 12.38 -1.96
CA VAL A 29 2.28 11.24 -2.40
C VAL A 29 1.58 10.55 -3.55
N LYS A 30 2.28 10.38 -4.66
CA LYS A 30 1.78 9.60 -5.79
C LYS A 30 1.97 8.13 -5.50
N PHE A 31 0.94 7.35 -5.74
CA PHE A 31 0.98 5.92 -5.51
C PHE A 31 0.25 5.18 -6.62
N GLU A 32 0.60 3.92 -6.80
CA GLU A 32 -0.07 3.03 -7.73
C GLU A 32 -1.08 2.21 -6.93
N ASN A 33 -2.35 2.29 -7.33
CA ASN A 33 -3.40 1.49 -6.71
C ASN A 33 -3.53 0.18 -7.47
N ILE A 34 -3.30 -0.92 -6.78
CA ILE A 34 -3.36 -2.26 -7.36
C ILE A 34 -4.54 -3.02 -6.76
N ASP A 35 -5.49 -3.39 -7.59
CA ASP A 35 -6.67 -4.13 -7.14
C ASP A 35 -6.35 -5.63 -7.15
N VAL A 36 -6.07 -6.18 -5.98
CA VAL A 36 -5.73 -7.60 -5.83
C VAL A 36 -6.96 -8.50 -5.93
N GLY A 37 -8.15 -7.93 -5.88
CA GLY A 37 -9.38 -8.66 -6.12
C GLY A 37 -9.56 -9.02 -7.59
N GLU A 38 -8.99 -8.22 -8.49
CA GLU A 38 -9.07 -8.44 -9.94
C GLU A 38 -7.75 -8.97 -10.52
N ASP A 39 -6.63 -8.63 -9.92
CA ASP A 39 -5.30 -9.03 -10.40
C ASP A 39 -4.72 -10.13 -9.52
N ARG A 40 -4.79 -11.36 -10.00
CA ARG A 40 -4.32 -12.52 -9.28
C ARG A 40 -2.82 -12.50 -9.03
N LYS A 41 -2.04 -12.07 -10.02
CA LYS A 41 -0.59 -11.99 -9.88
C LYS A 41 -0.19 -10.98 -8.81
N ALA A 42 -0.90 -9.85 -8.78
CA ALA A 42 -0.64 -8.85 -7.76
C ALA A 42 -1.00 -9.38 -6.37
N ALA A 43 -2.07 -10.17 -6.26
CA ALA A 43 -2.44 -10.80 -5.00
C ALA A 43 -1.35 -11.76 -4.52
N GLU A 44 -0.81 -12.57 -5.40
CA GLU A 44 0.29 -13.49 -5.07
C GLU A 44 1.53 -12.73 -4.64
N GLU A 45 1.86 -11.66 -5.34
CA GLU A 45 2.99 -10.80 -5.01
C GLU A 45 2.82 -10.15 -3.64
N MET A 46 1.61 -9.68 -3.35
CA MET A 46 1.29 -9.11 -2.04
C MET A 46 1.51 -10.13 -0.92
N VAL A 47 1.04 -11.37 -1.11
CA VAL A 47 1.21 -12.43 -0.11
C VAL A 47 2.68 -12.76 0.09
N GLU A 48 3.46 -12.82 -0.98
CA GLU A 48 4.90 -13.07 -0.87
C GLU A 48 5.61 -11.98 -0.07
N LYS A 49 5.26 -10.73 -0.33
CA LYS A 49 5.89 -9.59 0.33
C LYS A 49 5.46 -9.41 1.78
N SER A 50 4.18 -9.60 2.06
CA SER A 50 3.62 -9.31 3.39
C SER A 50 3.49 -10.54 4.28
N GLY A 51 3.50 -11.73 3.69
CA GLY A 51 3.28 -12.96 4.43
C GLY A 51 1.83 -13.20 4.81
N GLN A 52 0.90 -12.44 4.24
CA GLN A 52 -0.53 -12.58 4.56
C GLN A 52 -1.39 -12.17 3.37
N MET A 53 -2.65 -12.57 3.40
CA MET A 53 -3.60 -12.26 2.34
C MET A 53 -4.45 -11.00 2.60
N GLY A 54 -4.30 -10.37 3.74
CA GLY A 54 -5.13 -9.22 4.11
C GLY A 54 -4.78 -7.95 3.37
N VAL A 55 -5.76 -7.08 3.18
CA VAL A 55 -5.57 -5.75 2.61
C VAL A 55 -6.00 -4.71 3.65
N PRO A 56 -5.49 -3.49 3.58
CA PRO A 56 -4.51 -2.96 2.62
C PRO A 56 -3.07 -3.38 2.93
N VAL A 57 -2.26 -3.47 1.91
CA VAL A 57 -0.82 -3.63 2.05
C VAL A 57 -0.17 -2.53 1.23
N THR A 58 0.76 -1.80 1.83
CA THR A 58 1.45 -0.70 1.18
C THR A 58 2.92 -1.04 1.03
N ASP A 59 3.46 -0.86 -0.18
CA ASP A 59 4.86 -1.06 -0.49
C ASP A 59 5.47 0.30 -0.78
N ILE A 60 6.38 0.75 0.08
CA ILE A 60 7.07 2.03 -0.07
C ILE A 60 8.56 1.76 -0.19
N ASN A 61 9.10 1.84 -1.41
CA ASN A 61 10.51 1.57 -1.69
C ASN A 61 11.00 0.22 -1.16
N GLY A 62 10.13 -0.79 -1.20
CA GLY A 62 10.45 -2.12 -0.69
C GLY A 62 10.08 -2.36 0.77
N LYS A 63 9.66 -1.32 1.47
CA LYS A 63 9.16 -1.49 2.85
C LYS A 63 7.68 -1.84 2.81
N ILE A 64 7.34 -2.95 3.43
CA ILE A 64 5.97 -3.46 3.41
C ILE A 64 5.25 -3.08 4.71
N ILE A 65 4.12 -2.42 4.55
CA ILE A 65 3.29 -1.98 5.67
C ILE A 65 1.94 -2.66 5.56
N VAL A 66 1.57 -3.39 6.58
CA VAL A 66 0.32 -4.13 6.62
C VAL A 66 -0.73 -3.32 7.38
N GLY A 67 -1.88 -3.14 6.76
CA GLY A 67 -2.98 -2.41 7.37
C GLY A 67 -2.80 -0.90 7.31
N TYR A 68 -3.66 -0.20 8.05
CA TYR A 68 -3.62 1.26 8.10
C TYR A 68 -2.75 1.71 9.28
N ASP A 69 -1.45 1.85 9.01
CA ASP A 69 -0.47 2.26 10.01
C ASP A 69 0.16 3.58 9.58
N LYS A 70 -0.40 4.68 10.05
CA LYS A 70 0.04 6.02 9.71
C LYS A 70 1.50 6.25 10.05
N GLU A 71 1.91 5.82 11.25
CA GLU A 71 3.28 6.03 11.71
C GLU A 71 4.29 5.30 10.83
N ALA A 72 4.01 4.03 10.52
CA ALA A 72 4.89 3.25 9.66
C ALA A 72 4.96 3.83 8.25
N ILE A 73 3.83 4.30 7.73
CA ILE A 73 3.78 4.93 6.40
C ILE A 73 4.61 6.21 6.40
N GLU A 74 4.44 7.06 7.41
CA GLU A 74 5.21 8.30 7.51
C GLU A 74 6.70 8.04 7.62
N ASN A 75 7.09 7.07 8.44
CA ASN A 75 8.50 6.69 8.59
C ASN A 75 9.08 6.17 7.28
N ALA A 76 8.33 5.36 6.55
CA ALA A 76 8.78 4.83 5.28
C ALA A 76 8.91 5.93 4.21
N LEU A 77 8.03 6.92 4.23
CA LEU A 77 8.09 8.05 3.30
C LEU A 77 9.25 8.99 3.63
N ALA A 78 9.59 9.12 4.90
CA ALA A 78 10.67 10.00 5.34
C ALA A 78 12.06 9.39 5.13
N GLY A 79 12.13 8.07 5.06
CA GLY A 79 13.41 7.36 4.98
C GLY A 79 13.83 6.94 3.58
#